data_8322a7f7154c9b7bb2ee833771653b4d
#
_entry.id   8322a7f7154c9b7bb2ee833771653b4d
#
_cell.length_a   1.000
_cell.length_b   1.000
_cell.length_c   1.000
_cell.angle_alpha   90.00
_cell.angle_beta   90.00
_cell.angle_gamma   90.00
#
_symmetry.space_group_name_H-M   'P 1'
#
loop_
_entity.id
_entity.type
_entity.pdbx_description
1 polymer ?
#
loop_
_entity_poly.entity_id
_entity_poly.type
_entity_poly.pdbx_seq_one_letter_code
_entity_poly.pdbx_strand_id
1 'polypeptide(L)'
;MRTRRAVAAAVLGAAALTGCGVQPTGVVTAGEPASGLTRGVRLYFASPSGLTAVPLIDRRVDDLNGALKLLGATEPPPGQGLVSLVRLGGYSATGSGERVTVRTEGPYGGSGRDQATGQLVCTLARAQSVLDPTVRADDVRVTFRPTEGEPLGPLGCAEFLGR
;
A
#
# COMPACT_ATOMS: atom_id res chain seq x y z
N MET A 1 35.22 -10.86 69.27
CA MET A 1 35.43 -11.51 67.99
C MET A 1 34.16 -11.70 67.09
N ARG A 2 32.96 -11.23 67.52
CA ARG A 2 31.70 -11.37 66.80
C ARG A 2 31.38 -10.22 65.81
N THR A 3 31.97 -9.06 66.03
CA THR A 3 31.69 -7.86 65.17
C THR A 3 32.43 -7.85 63.81
N ARG A 4 33.58 -8.54 63.69
CA ARG A 4 34.32 -8.59 62.42
C ARG A 4 33.69 -9.50 61.39
N ARG A 5 32.90 -10.49 61.78
CA ARG A 5 32.23 -11.40 60.83
C ARG A 5 30.95 -10.79 60.22
N ALA A 6 30.29 -9.85 60.91
CA ALA A 6 29.09 -9.19 60.41
C ALA A 6 29.42 -8.18 59.29
N VAL A 7 30.57 -7.52 59.34
CA VAL A 7 30.98 -6.52 58.33
C VAL A 7 31.41 -7.20 57.04
N ALA A 8 32.01 -8.39 57.07
CA ALA A 8 32.38 -9.10 55.87
C ALA A 8 31.18 -9.64 55.05
N ALA A 9 30.09 -10.02 55.72
CA ALA A 9 28.90 -10.48 55.09
C ALA A 9 28.11 -9.34 54.38
N ALA A 10 28.17 -8.09 54.92
CA ALA A 10 27.51 -6.95 54.32
C ALA A 10 28.20 -6.45 53.03
N VAL A 11 29.52 -6.62 52.89
CA VAL A 11 30.27 -6.19 51.71
C VAL A 11 30.05 -7.15 50.53
N LEU A 12 29.87 -8.44 50.78
CA LEU A 12 29.59 -9.41 49.70
C LEU A 12 28.17 -9.26 49.14
N GLY A 13 27.19 -8.78 49.92
CA GLY A 13 25.84 -8.59 49.47
C GLY A 13 25.65 -7.38 48.53
N ALA A 14 26.54 -6.39 48.62
CA ALA A 14 26.44 -5.17 47.79
C ALA A 14 27.03 -5.38 46.37
N ALA A 15 27.88 -6.37 46.15
CA ALA A 15 28.48 -6.63 44.83
C ALA A 15 27.56 -7.40 43.87
N ALA A 16 26.47 -7.99 44.37
CA ALA A 16 25.55 -8.78 43.53
C ALA A 16 24.44 -7.95 42.83
N LEU A 17 24.37 -6.64 43.09
CA LEU A 17 23.35 -5.74 42.54
C LEU A 17 23.86 -4.88 41.38
N THR A 18 25.07 -5.12 40.88
CA THR A 18 25.49 -4.56 39.59
C THR A 18 24.81 -5.38 38.48
N GLY A 19 23.49 -5.23 38.37
CA GLY A 19 22.71 -5.76 37.29
C GLY A 19 23.30 -5.29 35.95
N CYS A 20 23.34 -6.18 34.97
CA CYS A 20 23.68 -5.87 33.60
C CYS A 20 22.90 -4.64 33.15
N GLY A 21 23.53 -3.48 33.25
CA GLY A 21 23.02 -2.28 32.63
C GLY A 21 22.96 -2.53 31.13
N VAL A 22 21.79 -2.78 30.60
CA VAL A 22 21.56 -2.65 29.16
C VAL A 22 21.95 -1.21 28.85
N GLN A 23 23.10 -1.02 28.22
CA GLN A 23 23.45 0.28 27.68
C GLN A 23 22.27 0.72 26.79
N PRO A 24 21.71 1.92 27.01
CA PRO A 24 20.75 2.45 26.05
C PRO A 24 21.47 2.50 24.71
N THR A 25 21.17 1.56 23.83
CA THR A 25 21.54 1.67 22.43
C THR A 25 20.92 2.97 21.96
N GLY A 26 21.78 3.98 21.75
CA GLY A 26 21.32 5.24 21.22
C GLY A 26 20.42 4.94 20.04
N VAL A 27 19.32 5.69 19.93
CA VAL A 27 18.43 5.61 18.77
C VAL A 27 19.32 5.83 17.57
N VAL A 28 19.70 4.73 16.89
CA VAL A 28 20.30 4.83 15.58
C VAL A 28 19.20 5.45 14.76
N THR A 29 19.33 6.73 14.44
CA THR A 29 18.48 7.35 13.43
C THR A 29 18.69 6.47 12.20
N ALA A 30 17.80 5.51 11.98
CA ALA A 30 17.74 4.79 10.74
C ALA A 30 17.64 5.88 9.70
N GLY A 31 18.70 6.05 8.90
CA GLY A 31 18.77 7.09 7.89
C GLY A 31 17.48 7.11 7.11
N GLU A 32 17.25 8.20 6.41
CA GLU A 32 16.07 8.40 5.56
C GLU A 32 15.67 7.08 4.88
N PRO A 33 14.42 6.60 5.05
CA PRO A 33 14.01 5.32 4.51
C PRO A 33 14.42 5.25 3.05
N ALA A 34 15.05 4.16 2.64
CA ALA A 34 15.56 4.02 1.29
C ALA A 34 14.45 4.38 0.30
N SER A 35 14.49 5.59 -0.23
CA SER A 35 13.46 6.18 -1.11
C SER A 35 13.31 5.41 -2.44
N GLY A 36 14.17 4.41 -2.67
CA GLY A 36 14.10 3.53 -3.82
C GLY A 36 13.02 2.45 -3.77
N LEU A 37 12.57 2.02 -2.59
CA LEU A 37 11.61 0.94 -2.44
C LEU A 37 10.15 1.39 -2.54
N THR A 38 9.87 2.69 -2.50
CA THR A 38 8.51 3.24 -2.59
C THR A 38 8.12 3.69 -4.01
N ARG A 39 9.04 3.69 -4.97
CA ARG A 39 8.82 4.21 -6.32
C ARG A 39 8.17 3.24 -7.29
N GLY A 40 7.94 2.00 -6.91
CA GLY A 40 7.25 1.02 -7.75
C GLY A 40 5.74 1.20 -7.72
N VAL A 41 5.12 1.15 -8.91
CA VAL A 41 3.66 1.00 -9.01
C VAL A 41 3.27 -0.36 -8.43
N ARG A 42 2.16 -0.39 -7.72
CA ARG A 42 1.53 -1.65 -7.30
C ARG A 42 0.26 -1.84 -8.11
N LEU A 43 0.16 -2.99 -8.75
CA LEU A 43 -1.08 -3.44 -9.36
C LEU A 43 -1.84 -4.30 -8.37
N TYR A 44 -3.14 -4.20 -8.38
CA TYR A 44 -4.00 -5.02 -7.54
C TYR A 44 -4.67 -6.09 -8.39
N PHE A 45 -4.67 -7.31 -7.91
CA PHE A 45 -5.32 -8.47 -8.54
C PHE A 45 -6.29 -9.10 -7.56
N ALA A 46 -7.34 -9.70 -8.11
CA ALA A 46 -8.35 -10.39 -7.33
C ALA A 46 -7.84 -11.76 -6.87
N SER A 47 -8.20 -12.14 -5.65
CA SER A 47 -8.01 -13.47 -5.08
C SER A 47 -9.28 -13.93 -4.36
N PRO A 48 -9.41 -15.19 -3.97
CA PRO A 48 -10.55 -15.65 -3.17
C PRO A 48 -10.72 -14.91 -1.84
N SER A 49 -9.64 -14.36 -1.30
CA SER A 49 -9.63 -13.62 -0.02
C SER A 49 -9.73 -12.08 -0.19
N GLY A 50 -9.91 -11.57 -1.40
CA GLY A 50 -9.97 -10.13 -1.67
C GLY A 50 -8.91 -9.66 -2.66
N LEU A 51 -8.51 -8.40 -2.55
CA LEU A 51 -7.50 -7.82 -3.43
C LEU A 51 -6.08 -8.00 -2.87
N THR A 52 -5.17 -8.41 -3.73
CA THR A 52 -3.75 -8.58 -3.41
C THR A 52 -2.91 -7.59 -4.23
N ALA A 53 -2.07 -6.83 -3.54
CA ALA A 53 -1.15 -5.88 -4.17
C ALA A 53 0.12 -6.58 -4.66
N VAL A 54 0.42 -6.44 -5.93
CA VAL A 54 1.65 -6.96 -6.58
C VAL A 54 2.56 -5.79 -6.93
N PRO A 55 3.74 -5.67 -6.31
CA PRO A 55 4.67 -4.59 -6.62
C PRO A 55 5.37 -4.85 -7.96
N LEU A 56 5.47 -3.81 -8.79
CA LEU A 56 6.25 -3.81 -10.03
C LEU A 56 7.47 -2.91 -9.84
N ILE A 57 8.57 -3.52 -9.42
CA ILE A 57 9.78 -2.79 -9.00
C ILE A 57 10.47 -2.09 -10.20
N ASP A 58 10.45 -2.74 -11.36
CA ASP A 58 11.19 -2.29 -12.57
C ASP A 58 10.31 -1.50 -13.55
N ARG A 59 9.07 -1.19 -13.18
CA ARG A 59 8.15 -0.48 -14.05
C ARG A 59 7.83 0.89 -13.49
N ARG A 60 7.92 1.89 -14.37
CA ARG A 60 7.50 3.26 -14.10
C ARG A 60 6.23 3.56 -14.87
N VAL A 61 5.44 4.44 -14.32
CA VAL A 61 4.30 5.04 -15.01
C VAL A 61 4.53 6.54 -15.05
N ASP A 62 4.25 7.13 -16.19
CA ASP A 62 4.38 8.58 -16.40
C ASP A 62 3.04 9.29 -16.20
N ASP A 63 1.95 8.53 -16.28
CA ASP A 63 0.58 8.99 -16.07
C ASP A 63 -0.35 7.85 -15.64
N LEU A 64 -1.60 8.18 -15.33
CA LEU A 64 -2.61 7.19 -14.92
C LEU A 64 -3.04 6.26 -16.07
N ASN A 65 -2.96 6.71 -17.32
CA ASN A 65 -3.25 5.84 -18.47
C ASN A 65 -2.14 4.78 -18.64
N GLY A 66 -0.90 5.15 -18.33
CA GLY A 66 0.21 4.20 -18.22
C GLY A 66 -0.07 3.11 -17.18
N ALA A 67 -0.61 3.49 -16.02
CA ALA A 67 -1.01 2.53 -14.99
C ALA A 67 -2.14 1.60 -15.45
N LEU A 68 -3.14 2.12 -16.16
CA LEU A 68 -4.20 1.31 -16.76
C LEU A 68 -3.65 0.33 -17.81
N LYS A 69 -2.80 0.81 -18.72
CA LYS A 69 -2.14 -0.04 -19.73
C LYS A 69 -1.32 -1.15 -19.07
N LEU A 70 -0.59 -0.79 -18.01
CA LEU A 70 0.22 -1.75 -17.27
C LEU A 70 -0.64 -2.82 -16.60
N LEU A 71 -1.76 -2.42 -15.97
CA LEU A 71 -2.71 -3.35 -15.37
C LEU A 71 -3.31 -4.31 -16.42
N GLY A 72 -3.67 -3.79 -17.60
CA GLY A 72 -4.23 -4.60 -18.68
C GLY A 72 -3.23 -5.54 -19.36
N ALA A 73 -1.95 -5.18 -19.36
CA ALA A 73 -0.88 -5.94 -20.02
C ALA A 73 -0.14 -6.91 -19.08
N THR A 74 -0.32 -6.77 -17.75
CA THR A 74 0.40 -7.59 -16.77
C THR A 74 -0.43 -8.80 -16.38
N GLU A 75 0.12 -9.98 -16.61
CA GLU A 75 -0.45 -11.21 -16.06
C GLU A 75 -0.12 -11.31 -14.57
N PRO A 76 -1.09 -11.77 -13.75
CA PRO A 76 -0.83 -12.01 -12.33
C PRO A 76 0.26 -13.07 -12.15
N PRO A 77 1.08 -12.99 -11.09
CA PRO A 77 2.08 -14.00 -10.79
C PRO A 77 1.47 -15.40 -10.71
N PRO A 78 2.07 -16.40 -11.38
CA PRO A 78 1.55 -17.76 -11.36
C PRO A 78 1.64 -18.39 -9.95
N GLY A 79 0.74 -19.32 -9.65
CA GLY A 79 0.77 -20.11 -8.41
C GLY A 79 0.20 -19.39 -7.18
N GLN A 80 -0.24 -18.14 -7.29
CA GLN A 80 -0.80 -17.39 -6.17
C GLN A 80 -2.34 -17.31 -6.19
N GLY A 81 -3.00 -17.93 -7.15
CA GLY A 81 -4.46 -17.88 -7.30
C GLY A 81 -5.00 -16.47 -7.62
N LEU A 82 -4.13 -15.59 -8.15
CA LEU A 82 -4.49 -14.24 -8.51
C LEU A 82 -5.07 -14.21 -9.92
N VAL A 83 -6.09 -13.36 -10.11
CA VAL A 83 -6.72 -13.16 -11.43
C VAL A 83 -6.92 -11.68 -11.71
N SER A 84 -6.82 -11.30 -12.99
CA SER A 84 -7.26 -9.98 -13.45
C SER A 84 -8.72 -10.06 -13.87
N LEU A 85 -9.56 -9.23 -13.25
CA LEU A 85 -11.00 -9.17 -13.54
C LEU A 85 -11.35 -8.00 -14.48
N VAL A 86 -10.37 -7.14 -14.81
CA VAL A 86 -10.62 -5.95 -15.63
C VAL A 86 -10.25 -6.18 -17.08
N ARG A 87 -11.14 -5.69 -17.96
CA ARG A 87 -10.89 -5.56 -19.40
C ARG A 87 -10.90 -4.08 -19.73
N LEU A 88 -9.75 -3.54 -20.10
CA LEU A 88 -9.51 -2.09 -20.15
C LEU A 88 -9.70 -1.48 -21.56
N GLY A 89 -10.52 -2.06 -22.42
CA GLY A 89 -10.87 -1.44 -23.68
C GLY A 89 -11.68 -0.15 -23.46
N GLY A 90 -11.24 0.99 -24.00
CA GLY A 90 -11.97 2.25 -23.90
C GLY A 90 -11.92 2.96 -22.55
N TYR A 91 -10.93 2.66 -21.71
CA TYR A 91 -10.72 3.35 -20.42
C TYR A 91 -9.65 4.43 -20.54
N SER A 92 -9.92 5.59 -19.94
CA SER A 92 -8.92 6.65 -19.73
C SER A 92 -9.05 7.22 -18.33
N ALA A 93 -7.91 7.65 -17.75
CA ALA A 93 -7.87 8.19 -16.41
C ALA A 93 -7.11 9.53 -16.35
N THR A 94 -7.63 10.45 -15.56
CA THR A 94 -7.00 11.73 -15.25
C THR A 94 -7.02 11.94 -13.74
N GLY A 95 -5.96 12.56 -13.18
CA GLY A 95 -5.82 12.80 -11.75
C GLY A 95 -5.42 14.24 -11.45
N SER A 96 -5.87 14.74 -10.29
CA SER A 96 -5.44 16.01 -9.73
C SER A 96 -5.58 15.97 -8.23
N GLY A 97 -4.44 16.04 -7.50
CA GLY A 97 -4.41 15.84 -6.06
C GLY A 97 -5.02 14.50 -5.68
N GLU A 98 -5.95 14.50 -4.75
CA GLU A 98 -6.62 13.30 -4.25
C GLU A 98 -7.76 12.78 -5.15
N ARG A 99 -8.03 13.44 -6.28
CA ARG A 99 -9.14 13.07 -7.16
C ARG A 99 -8.64 12.42 -8.44
N VAL A 100 -9.20 11.26 -8.75
CA VAL A 100 -8.99 10.55 -10.01
C VAL A 100 -10.33 10.37 -10.71
N THR A 101 -10.39 10.70 -11.98
CA THR A 101 -11.56 10.47 -12.81
C THR A 101 -11.22 9.44 -13.88
N VAL A 102 -12.02 8.39 -13.95
CA VAL A 102 -11.95 7.36 -15.00
C VAL A 102 -13.10 7.58 -15.95
N ARG A 103 -12.80 7.75 -17.23
CA ARG A 103 -13.80 7.76 -18.30
C ARG A 103 -13.83 6.39 -18.95
N THR A 104 -15.03 5.91 -19.27
CA THR A 104 -15.21 4.65 -20.00
C THR A 104 -16.04 4.90 -21.24
N GLU A 105 -15.72 4.23 -22.34
CA GLU A 105 -16.57 4.19 -23.52
C GLU A 105 -17.69 3.19 -23.25
N GLY A 106 -18.94 3.64 -23.35
CA GLY A 106 -20.11 2.86 -22.99
C GLY A 106 -20.38 2.81 -21.48
N PRO A 107 -21.33 1.97 -21.05
CA PRO A 107 -21.70 1.84 -19.65
C PRO A 107 -20.59 1.19 -18.81
N TYR A 108 -20.45 1.64 -17.58
CA TYR A 108 -19.57 0.96 -16.64
C TYR A 108 -20.25 -0.30 -16.08
N GLY A 109 -19.68 -1.48 -16.35
CA GLY A 109 -20.28 -2.77 -15.97
C GLY A 109 -20.06 -3.19 -14.51
N GLY A 110 -19.29 -2.43 -13.72
CA GLY A 110 -19.04 -2.75 -12.31
C GLY A 110 -20.12 -2.24 -11.37
N SER A 111 -20.34 -2.94 -10.27
CA SER A 111 -21.34 -2.57 -9.25
C SER A 111 -20.83 -1.50 -8.26
N GLY A 112 -19.55 -1.14 -8.33
CA GLY A 112 -18.91 -0.27 -7.35
C GLY A 112 -18.53 -0.94 -6.04
N ARG A 113 -18.86 -2.22 -5.87
CA ARG A 113 -18.53 -3.03 -4.68
C ARG A 113 -17.86 -4.35 -5.02
N ASP A 114 -17.70 -4.63 -6.30
CA ASP A 114 -17.05 -5.84 -6.81
C ASP A 114 -15.52 -5.69 -6.84
N GLN A 115 -14.83 -6.82 -6.88
CA GLN A 115 -13.37 -6.87 -6.90
C GLN A 115 -12.80 -6.25 -8.20
N ALA A 116 -13.51 -6.28 -9.32
CA ALA A 116 -13.05 -5.66 -10.56
C ALA A 116 -12.97 -4.13 -10.41
N THR A 117 -14.00 -3.51 -9.81
CA THR A 117 -13.97 -2.10 -9.45
C THR A 117 -12.86 -1.79 -8.47
N GLY A 118 -12.70 -2.61 -7.41
CA GLY A 118 -11.64 -2.44 -6.42
C GLY A 118 -10.24 -2.55 -7.03
N GLN A 119 -10.04 -3.45 -7.98
CA GLN A 119 -8.78 -3.62 -8.71
C GLN A 119 -8.37 -2.31 -9.43
N LEU A 120 -9.31 -1.65 -10.10
CA LEU A 120 -9.09 -0.36 -10.75
C LEU A 120 -8.83 0.75 -9.73
N VAL A 121 -9.70 0.88 -8.73
CA VAL A 121 -9.63 1.93 -7.71
C VAL A 121 -8.30 1.87 -6.98
N CYS A 122 -7.90 0.69 -6.48
CA CYS A 122 -6.65 0.54 -5.72
C CYS A 122 -5.40 0.75 -6.58
N THR A 123 -5.41 0.26 -7.82
CA THR A 123 -4.29 0.47 -8.75
C THR A 123 -4.12 1.95 -9.08
N LEU A 124 -5.21 2.66 -9.39
CA LEU A 124 -5.17 4.08 -9.73
C LEU A 124 -4.85 4.96 -8.52
N ALA A 125 -5.38 4.64 -7.35
CA ALA A 125 -5.04 5.35 -6.12
C ALA A 125 -3.55 5.25 -5.81
N ARG A 126 -2.98 4.06 -5.96
CA ARG A 126 -1.54 3.87 -5.78
C ARG A 126 -0.71 4.56 -6.86
N ALA A 127 -1.14 4.49 -8.12
CA ALA A 127 -0.47 5.19 -9.21
C ALA A 127 -0.48 6.71 -8.99
N GLN A 128 -1.61 7.29 -8.58
CA GLN A 128 -1.71 8.71 -8.27
C GLN A 128 -0.73 9.13 -7.17
N SER A 129 -0.58 8.36 -6.10
CA SER A 129 0.37 8.66 -5.03
C SER A 129 1.85 8.51 -5.45
N VAL A 130 2.14 7.77 -6.51
CA VAL A 130 3.48 7.66 -7.09
C VAL A 130 3.77 8.86 -8.01
N LEU A 131 2.76 9.31 -8.77
CA LEU A 131 2.86 10.45 -9.67
C LEU A 131 2.88 11.79 -8.92
N ASP A 132 2.14 11.87 -7.82
CA ASP A 132 2.11 13.01 -6.91
C ASP A 132 2.45 12.56 -5.48
N PRO A 133 3.73 12.65 -5.06
CA PRO A 133 4.16 12.20 -3.73
C PRO A 133 3.57 12.98 -2.55
N THR A 134 2.91 14.09 -2.80
CA THR A 134 2.20 14.86 -1.76
C THR A 134 0.85 14.24 -1.41
N VAL A 135 0.36 13.31 -2.24
CA VAL A 135 -0.94 12.64 -2.09
C VAL A 135 -0.73 11.22 -1.55
N ARG A 136 -1.46 10.89 -0.50
CA ARG A 136 -1.48 9.52 0.04
C ARG A 136 -2.47 8.66 -0.75
N ALA A 137 -2.11 7.42 -1.03
CA ALA A 137 -3.00 6.51 -1.77
C ALA A 137 -4.36 6.29 -1.07
N ASP A 138 -4.38 6.32 0.26
CA ASP A 138 -5.60 6.12 1.06
C ASP A 138 -6.57 7.30 0.98
N ASP A 139 -6.07 8.49 0.65
CA ASP A 139 -6.86 9.71 0.52
C ASP A 139 -7.43 9.87 -0.90
N VAL A 140 -6.89 9.13 -1.87
CA VAL A 140 -7.35 9.19 -3.26
C VAL A 140 -8.77 8.66 -3.41
N ARG A 141 -9.58 9.43 -4.13
CA ARG A 141 -10.97 9.09 -4.48
C ARG A 141 -11.13 8.98 -5.99
N VAL A 142 -11.61 7.84 -6.43
CA VAL A 142 -11.79 7.50 -7.84
C VAL A 142 -13.27 7.60 -8.21
N THR A 143 -13.58 8.35 -9.26
CA THR A 143 -14.93 8.47 -9.81
C THR A 143 -14.93 7.96 -11.23
N PHE A 144 -15.82 7.03 -11.55
CA PHE A 144 -16.07 6.56 -12.90
C PHE A 144 -17.12 7.43 -13.57
N ARG A 145 -16.82 7.88 -14.77
CA ARG A 145 -17.72 8.68 -15.63
C ARG A 145 -17.88 7.96 -16.95
N PRO A 146 -18.83 7.05 -17.05
CA PRO A 146 -19.16 6.39 -18.30
C PRO A 146 -19.77 7.40 -19.30
N THR A 147 -19.63 7.11 -20.61
CA THR A 147 -20.34 7.89 -21.63
C THR A 147 -21.83 7.58 -21.63
N GLU A 148 -22.22 6.42 -21.11
CA GLU A 148 -23.60 5.99 -20.95
C GLU A 148 -23.85 5.51 -19.53
N GLY A 149 -24.86 6.03 -18.86
CA GLY A 149 -25.26 5.69 -17.50
C GLY A 149 -24.80 6.71 -16.44
N GLU A 150 -25.05 6.38 -15.19
CA GLU A 150 -24.78 7.26 -14.07
C GLU A 150 -23.31 7.17 -13.64
N PRO A 151 -22.71 8.28 -13.18
CA PRO A 151 -21.39 8.26 -12.56
C PRO A 151 -21.36 7.35 -11.32
N LEU A 152 -20.25 6.65 -11.11
CA LEU A 152 -20.02 5.79 -9.96
C LEU A 152 -18.88 6.35 -9.12
N GLY A 153 -19.09 6.47 -7.82
CA GLY A 153 -18.09 6.98 -6.87
C GLY A 153 -18.52 8.29 -6.20
N PRO A 154 -17.64 8.96 -5.46
CA PRO A 154 -16.21 8.66 -5.31
C PRO A 154 -15.93 7.42 -4.45
N LEU A 155 -14.97 6.58 -4.86
CA LEU A 155 -14.59 5.34 -4.21
C LEU A 155 -13.13 5.40 -3.72
N GLY A 156 -12.87 4.89 -2.52
CA GLY A 156 -11.54 4.76 -1.96
C GLY A 156 -11.05 3.32 -1.95
N CYS A 157 -9.73 3.11 -2.06
CA CYS A 157 -9.17 1.75 -2.05
C CYS A 157 -9.49 0.98 -0.77
N ALA A 158 -9.52 1.65 0.38
CA ALA A 158 -9.81 1.02 1.67
C ALA A 158 -11.17 0.30 1.71
N GLU A 159 -12.13 0.70 0.87
CA GLU A 159 -13.46 0.07 0.78
C GLU A 159 -13.40 -1.37 0.22
N PHE A 160 -12.30 -1.73 -0.44
CA PHE A 160 -12.09 -3.02 -1.10
C PHE A 160 -11.03 -3.89 -0.43
N LEU A 161 -10.25 -3.33 0.49
CA LEU A 161 -9.25 -4.05 1.26
C LEU A 161 -9.87 -4.58 2.55
N GLY A 162 -9.83 -5.88 2.79
CA GLY A 162 -10.29 -6.48 4.06
C GLY A 162 -11.72 -6.97 4.07
N ARG A 163 -12.26 -7.35 2.93
CA ARG A 163 -13.52 -8.11 2.82
C ARG A 163 -13.25 -9.54 2.46
#